data_c956a71b12c141c6328f20625d1644dc
#
_entry.id   c956a71b12c141c6328f20625d1644dc
#
_cell.length_a   1.000
_cell.length_b   1.000
_cell.length_c   1.000
_cell.angle_alpha   90.00
_cell.angle_beta   90.00
_cell.angle_gamma   90.00
#
_symmetry.space_group_name_H-M   'P 1'
#
loop_
_entity.id
_entity.type
_entity.pdbx_description
1 polymer ?
#
loop_
_entity_poly.entity_id
_entity_poly.type
_entity_poly.pdbx_seq_one_letter_code
_entity_poly.pdbx_strand_id
1 'polypeptide(L)'
;MSASEPSEAGEPKEPQARQLRNGIITLSVLGVLIVALLFAVPGLHGVGRVVTRMTPGWLAAALVFQILSCVGYILIFLLVFDRTPALFGARVALTELAFGSAVSLGGAGSLAVGAWLLHGRELSLGEIAERSAVLFLVTTLINAITLVLAGLALGIGILPGPTDPLLTLLPAGLVIVAVAALLALPRASERFAMARGTGRRAALARGTSRSIRDTRAILLRPDWRLVGAFGYLWFNIAVMWACFRATGYTPPIAVIVLAYQIGWLANVLPVPGSVGVLEGSFVGMFVLYGAKATPVAAVSVVYHAITLWITLTWGTIAFIRLQRDRHRHPERRAAHEDSAESRAGGQ
;
A
#
# COMPACT_ATOMS: atom_id res chain seq x y z
N MET A 1 -10.12 -33.12 -55.15
CA MET A 1 -9.16 -32.04 -54.94
C MET A 1 -9.95 -30.80 -54.56
N SER A 2 -10.05 -30.49 -53.29
CA SER A 2 -10.58 -29.22 -52.84
C SER A 2 -9.74 -28.86 -51.60
N ALA A 3 -8.91 -27.84 -51.79
CA ALA A 3 -8.04 -27.31 -50.75
C ALA A 3 -8.89 -26.46 -49.81
N SER A 4 -8.95 -26.81 -48.54
CA SER A 4 -9.51 -25.99 -47.48
C SER A 4 -8.44 -25.00 -47.00
N GLU A 5 -8.68 -23.72 -47.25
CA GLU A 5 -7.89 -22.61 -46.68
C GLU A 5 -7.98 -22.60 -45.17
N PRO A 6 -6.85 -22.35 -44.46
CA PRO A 6 -6.89 -22.16 -43.03
C PRO A 6 -7.52 -20.78 -42.70
N SER A 7 -8.61 -20.80 -41.97
CA SER A 7 -9.27 -19.64 -41.35
C SER A 7 -8.29 -18.87 -40.48
N GLU A 8 -7.94 -17.66 -40.88
CA GLU A 8 -7.28 -16.68 -40.03
C GLU A 8 -8.18 -16.37 -38.82
N ALA A 9 -7.83 -16.93 -37.69
CA ALA A 9 -8.43 -16.58 -36.41
C ALA A 9 -8.02 -15.15 -36.04
N GLY A 10 -8.94 -14.22 -36.31
CA GLY A 10 -8.80 -12.80 -36.01
C GLY A 10 -8.47 -12.56 -34.52
N GLU A 11 -7.40 -11.85 -34.29
CA GLU A 11 -6.88 -11.44 -33.00
C GLU A 11 -7.90 -10.61 -32.18
N PRO A 12 -8.12 -10.91 -30.90
CA PRO A 12 -8.90 -10.06 -30.01
C PRO A 12 -8.01 -8.97 -29.40
N LYS A 13 -7.60 -7.96 -30.18
CA LYS A 13 -6.79 -6.81 -29.70
C LYS A 13 -7.60 -5.66 -29.09
N GLU A 14 -8.92 -5.65 -29.17
CA GLU A 14 -9.74 -4.49 -28.79
C GLU A 14 -10.18 -4.38 -27.31
N PRO A 15 -10.39 -5.43 -26.49
CA PRO A 15 -11.00 -5.25 -25.20
C PRO A 15 -10.08 -4.62 -24.15
N GLN A 16 -8.77 -4.84 -24.22
CA GLN A 16 -7.82 -4.35 -23.21
C GLN A 16 -7.50 -2.86 -23.36
N ALA A 17 -7.35 -2.37 -24.57
CA ALA A 17 -7.15 -0.94 -24.84
C ALA A 17 -8.38 -0.11 -24.46
N ARG A 18 -9.58 -0.65 -24.65
CA ARG A 18 -10.85 -0.02 -24.23
C ARG A 18 -10.96 0.04 -22.70
N GLN A 19 -10.60 -1.03 -21.98
CA GLN A 19 -10.61 -1.04 -20.49
C GLN A 19 -9.62 -0.03 -19.91
N LEU A 20 -8.42 0.06 -20.45
CA LEU A 20 -7.42 1.05 -20.04
C LEU A 20 -7.89 2.48 -20.31
N ARG A 21 -8.41 2.74 -21.52
CA ARG A 21 -8.96 4.04 -21.87
C ARG A 21 -10.14 4.41 -20.98
N ASN A 22 -11.05 3.48 -20.71
CA ASN A 22 -12.19 3.71 -19.83
C ASN A 22 -11.73 3.96 -18.39
N GLY A 23 -10.71 3.26 -17.90
CA GLY A 23 -10.10 3.52 -16.58
C GLY A 23 -9.49 4.91 -16.47
N ILE A 24 -8.72 5.34 -17.49
CA ILE A 24 -8.15 6.70 -17.54
C ILE A 24 -9.26 7.75 -17.63
N ILE A 25 -10.28 7.53 -18.48
CA ILE A 25 -11.42 8.44 -18.59
C ILE A 25 -12.16 8.55 -17.26
N THR A 26 -12.45 7.43 -16.59
CA THR A 26 -13.11 7.42 -15.28
C THR A 26 -12.31 8.17 -14.23
N LEU A 27 -10.99 7.96 -14.17
CA LEU A 27 -10.11 8.69 -13.26
C LEU A 27 -10.04 10.19 -13.58
N SER A 28 -9.99 10.54 -14.86
CA SER A 28 -10.00 11.95 -15.29
C SER A 28 -11.34 12.62 -14.96
N VAL A 29 -12.46 11.96 -15.21
CA VAL A 29 -13.79 12.44 -14.84
C VAL A 29 -13.92 12.59 -13.34
N LEU A 30 -13.43 11.63 -12.55
CA LEU A 30 -13.42 11.72 -11.08
C LEU A 30 -12.55 12.89 -10.61
N GLY A 31 -11.37 13.09 -11.19
CA GLY A 31 -10.50 14.23 -10.89
C GLY A 31 -11.18 15.58 -11.19
N VAL A 32 -11.80 15.70 -12.36
CA VAL A 32 -12.57 16.90 -12.75
C VAL A 32 -13.76 17.11 -11.82
N LEU A 33 -14.47 16.04 -11.45
CA LEU A 33 -15.60 16.12 -10.50
C LEU A 33 -15.15 16.60 -9.11
N ILE A 34 -14.02 16.10 -8.59
CA ILE A 34 -13.46 16.57 -7.33
C ILE A 34 -13.11 18.06 -7.40
N VAL A 35 -12.44 18.47 -8.47
CA VAL A 35 -12.10 19.88 -8.70
C VAL A 35 -13.37 20.73 -8.79
N ALA A 36 -14.35 20.30 -9.57
CA ALA A 36 -15.63 20.99 -9.71
C ALA A 36 -16.36 21.11 -8.35
N LEU A 37 -16.35 20.03 -7.54
CA LEU A 37 -16.96 20.01 -6.21
C LEU A 37 -16.28 21.01 -5.26
N LEU A 38 -14.94 21.11 -5.28
CA LEU A 38 -14.15 22.04 -4.50
C LEU A 38 -14.52 23.52 -4.81
N PHE A 39 -14.91 23.81 -6.05
CA PHE A 39 -15.30 25.15 -6.48
C PHE A 39 -16.81 25.41 -6.42
N ALA A 40 -17.64 24.36 -6.54
CA ALA A 40 -19.11 24.51 -6.58
C ALA A 40 -19.75 24.56 -5.19
N VAL A 41 -19.15 23.90 -4.17
CA VAL A 41 -19.71 23.85 -2.81
C VAL A 41 -19.22 25.04 -1.98
N PRO A 42 -20.11 25.91 -1.48
CA PRO A 42 -19.72 27.12 -0.73
C PRO A 42 -18.81 26.85 0.46
N GLY A 43 -19.01 25.77 1.19
CA GLY A 43 -18.16 25.34 2.31
C GLY A 43 -16.75 24.92 1.91
N LEU A 44 -16.50 24.57 0.64
CA LEU A 44 -15.21 24.13 0.13
C LEU A 44 -14.43 25.24 -0.60
N HIS A 45 -15.01 26.41 -0.83
CA HIS A 45 -14.30 27.54 -1.47
C HIS A 45 -13.03 27.96 -0.72
N GLY A 46 -13.03 27.83 0.62
CA GLY A 46 -11.83 28.06 1.44
C GLY A 46 -10.70 27.10 1.10
N VAL A 47 -11.03 25.83 0.90
CA VAL A 47 -10.09 24.75 0.54
C VAL A 47 -9.50 25.00 -0.85
N GLY A 48 -10.34 25.26 -1.85
CA GLY A 48 -9.90 25.57 -3.21
C GLY A 48 -8.94 26.78 -3.27
N ARG A 49 -9.22 27.83 -2.51
CA ARG A 49 -8.35 29.01 -2.43
C ARG A 49 -6.98 28.70 -1.79
N VAL A 50 -6.91 27.81 -0.81
CA VAL A 50 -5.65 27.37 -0.22
C VAL A 50 -4.85 26.57 -1.25
N VAL A 51 -5.50 25.62 -1.95
CA VAL A 51 -4.85 24.79 -2.99
C VAL A 51 -4.23 25.66 -4.09
N THR A 52 -4.95 26.68 -4.58
CA THR A 52 -4.44 27.55 -5.66
C THR A 52 -3.29 28.48 -5.22
N ARG A 53 -3.08 28.66 -3.91
CA ARG A 53 -2.01 29.47 -3.33
C ARG A 53 -0.83 28.66 -2.82
N MET A 54 -0.87 27.34 -2.97
CA MET A 54 0.23 26.48 -2.54
C MET A 54 1.53 26.80 -3.28
N THR A 55 2.63 26.81 -2.54
CA THR A 55 3.97 27.09 -3.07
C THR A 55 4.43 25.93 -3.97
N PRO A 56 4.70 26.16 -5.28
CA PRO A 56 5.01 25.09 -6.22
C PRO A 56 6.31 24.32 -5.88
N GLY A 57 7.28 24.97 -5.27
CA GLY A 57 8.54 24.32 -4.85
C GLY A 57 8.30 23.19 -3.82
N TRP A 58 7.40 23.40 -2.86
CA TRP A 58 7.04 22.36 -1.91
C TRP A 58 6.19 21.26 -2.51
N LEU A 59 5.36 21.57 -3.52
CA LEU A 59 4.64 20.54 -4.29
C LEU A 59 5.61 19.68 -5.11
N ALA A 60 6.65 20.28 -5.71
CA ALA A 60 7.69 19.52 -6.37
C ALA A 60 8.47 18.61 -5.38
N ALA A 61 8.76 19.10 -4.17
CA ALA A 61 9.35 18.27 -3.12
C ALA A 61 8.42 17.11 -2.72
N ALA A 62 7.11 17.34 -2.61
CA ALA A 62 6.13 16.29 -2.34
C ALA A 62 6.12 15.21 -3.44
N LEU A 63 6.22 15.60 -4.73
CA LEU A 63 6.36 14.65 -5.84
C LEU A 63 7.62 13.80 -5.72
N VAL A 64 8.77 14.42 -5.39
CA VAL A 64 10.03 13.68 -5.17
C VAL A 64 9.91 12.70 -4.00
N PHE A 65 9.33 13.13 -2.88
CA PHE A 65 9.11 12.24 -1.74
C PHE A 65 8.19 11.08 -2.08
N GLN A 66 7.15 11.28 -2.89
CA GLN A 66 6.27 10.20 -3.34
C GLN A 66 7.03 9.20 -4.21
N ILE A 67 7.90 9.66 -5.10
CA ILE A 67 8.76 8.79 -5.90
C ILE A 67 9.68 7.96 -5.00
N LEU A 68 10.33 8.60 -4.01
CA LEU A 68 11.18 7.92 -3.05
C LEU A 68 10.40 6.90 -2.20
N SER A 69 9.15 7.19 -1.83
CA SER A 69 8.27 6.24 -1.17
C SER A 69 8.00 5.01 -2.05
N CYS A 70 7.69 5.19 -3.34
CA CYS A 70 7.53 4.07 -4.28
C CYS A 70 8.81 3.22 -4.39
N VAL A 71 9.99 3.86 -4.42
CA VAL A 71 11.28 3.15 -4.40
C VAL A 71 11.45 2.37 -3.09
N GLY A 72 11.08 2.96 -1.95
CA GLY A 72 11.07 2.28 -0.65
C GLY A 72 10.23 1.01 -0.67
N TYR A 73 9.02 1.07 -1.25
CA TYR A 73 8.16 -0.11 -1.40
C TYR A 73 8.78 -1.17 -2.31
N ILE A 74 9.41 -0.79 -3.42
CA ILE A 74 10.13 -1.72 -4.30
C ILE A 74 11.23 -2.45 -3.53
N LEU A 75 12.02 -1.73 -2.74
CA LEU A 75 13.13 -2.32 -1.98
C LEU A 75 12.67 -3.36 -0.98
N ILE A 76 11.63 -3.06 -0.19
CA ILE A 76 11.08 -4.03 0.77
C ILE A 76 10.41 -5.21 0.07
N PHE A 77 9.74 -4.98 -1.06
CA PHE A 77 9.18 -6.05 -1.87
C PHE A 77 10.26 -7.01 -2.36
N LEU A 78 11.38 -6.49 -2.91
CA LEU A 78 12.52 -7.29 -3.38
C LEU A 78 13.28 -7.99 -2.24
N LEU A 79 13.20 -7.48 -1.02
CA LEU A 79 13.74 -8.17 0.16
C LEU A 79 12.91 -9.42 0.50
N VAL A 80 11.58 -9.28 0.46
CA VAL A 80 10.65 -10.35 0.83
C VAL A 80 10.55 -11.39 -0.29
N PHE A 81 10.52 -10.95 -1.55
CA PHE A 81 10.46 -11.80 -2.74
C PHE A 81 11.85 -11.94 -3.39
N ASP A 82 12.84 -12.32 -2.61
CA ASP A 82 14.28 -12.41 -2.94
C ASP A 82 14.62 -13.31 -4.14
N ARG A 83 13.77 -14.30 -4.42
CA ARG A 83 13.95 -15.22 -5.56
C ARG A 83 13.47 -14.66 -6.89
N THR A 84 12.82 -13.51 -6.91
CA THR A 84 12.33 -12.90 -8.15
C THR A 84 13.42 -12.02 -8.79
N PRO A 85 13.56 -12.04 -10.13
CA PRO A 85 14.45 -11.11 -10.81
C PRO A 85 14.10 -9.66 -10.47
N ALA A 86 15.10 -8.84 -10.12
CA ALA A 86 14.89 -7.51 -9.56
C ALA A 86 13.97 -6.61 -10.41
N LEU A 87 14.14 -6.59 -11.73
CA LEU A 87 13.33 -5.78 -12.63
C LEU A 87 11.87 -6.26 -12.70
N PHE A 88 11.66 -7.58 -12.67
CA PHE A 88 10.32 -8.16 -12.65
C PHE A 88 9.64 -7.88 -11.31
N GLY A 89 10.33 -8.13 -10.19
CA GLY A 89 9.82 -7.85 -8.84
C GLY A 89 9.47 -6.38 -8.65
N ALA A 90 10.31 -5.45 -9.14
CA ALA A 90 10.02 -4.02 -9.08
C ALA A 90 8.75 -3.64 -9.87
N ARG A 91 8.52 -4.24 -11.03
CA ARG A 91 7.29 -4.01 -11.81
C ARG A 91 6.06 -4.60 -11.13
N VAL A 92 6.18 -5.79 -10.51
CA VAL A 92 5.09 -6.39 -9.72
C VAL A 92 4.76 -5.51 -8.53
N ALA A 93 5.76 -5.06 -7.77
CA ALA A 93 5.59 -4.17 -6.63
C ALA A 93 4.83 -2.87 -6.99
N LEU A 94 5.23 -2.21 -8.09
CA LEU A 94 4.55 -1.00 -8.56
C LEU A 94 3.11 -1.27 -9.01
N THR A 95 2.87 -2.41 -9.66
CA THR A 95 1.52 -2.80 -10.08
C THR A 95 0.65 -3.08 -8.87
N GLU A 96 1.15 -3.81 -7.88
CA GLU A 96 0.46 -4.10 -6.63
C GLU A 96 0.12 -2.82 -5.86
N LEU A 97 1.08 -1.89 -5.76
CA LEU A 97 0.89 -0.59 -5.11
C LEU A 97 -0.20 0.24 -5.80
N ALA A 98 -0.23 0.26 -7.15
CA ALA A 98 -1.25 0.96 -7.92
C ALA A 98 -2.64 0.36 -7.72
N PHE A 99 -2.77 -0.95 -7.77
CA PHE A 99 -4.05 -1.62 -7.52
C PHE A 99 -4.52 -1.42 -6.08
N GLY A 100 -3.62 -1.47 -5.10
CA GLY A 100 -3.94 -1.17 -3.70
C GLY A 100 -4.44 0.24 -3.49
N SER A 101 -3.89 1.21 -4.23
CA SER A 101 -4.33 2.61 -4.18
C SER A 101 -5.67 2.85 -4.90
N ALA A 102 -5.96 2.09 -5.97
CA ALA A 102 -7.19 2.24 -6.77
C ALA A 102 -8.38 1.50 -6.16
N VAL A 103 -8.14 0.37 -5.51
CA VAL A 103 -9.19 -0.53 -4.99
C VAL A 103 -9.11 -0.55 -3.47
N SER A 104 -9.93 0.30 -2.83
CA SER A 104 -10.02 0.43 -1.37
C SER A 104 -10.71 -0.77 -0.71
N LEU A 105 -10.23 -1.99 -0.96
CA LEU A 105 -10.73 -3.23 -0.34
C LEU A 105 -9.80 -3.74 0.78
N GLY A 106 -9.31 -2.86 1.63
CA GLY A 106 -8.46 -3.25 2.76
C GLY A 106 -7.19 -4.01 2.36
N GLY A 107 -6.59 -3.69 1.19
CA GLY A 107 -5.39 -4.35 0.69
C GLY A 107 -5.63 -5.69 -0.03
N ALA A 108 -6.82 -6.27 0.03
CA ALA A 108 -7.09 -7.58 -0.60
C ALA A 108 -6.97 -7.53 -2.14
N GLY A 109 -7.32 -6.40 -2.76
CA GLY A 109 -7.21 -6.22 -4.20
C GLY A 109 -5.75 -6.23 -4.70
N SER A 110 -4.84 -5.59 -3.98
CA SER A 110 -3.41 -5.56 -4.30
C SER A 110 -2.80 -6.96 -4.19
N LEU A 111 -3.10 -7.69 -3.12
CA LEU A 111 -2.64 -9.05 -2.89
C LEU A 111 -3.11 -10.01 -4.00
N ALA A 112 -4.36 -9.89 -4.45
CA ALA A 112 -4.90 -10.73 -5.53
C ALA A 112 -4.15 -10.50 -6.86
N VAL A 113 -3.83 -9.26 -7.21
CA VAL A 113 -3.09 -8.93 -8.43
C VAL A 113 -1.62 -9.35 -8.31
N GLY A 114 -0.99 -9.12 -7.17
CA GLY A 114 0.36 -9.61 -6.88
C GLY A 114 0.44 -11.13 -7.00
N ALA A 115 -0.51 -11.85 -6.39
CA ALA A 115 -0.60 -13.30 -6.48
C ALA A 115 -0.78 -13.79 -7.92
N TRP A 116 -1.66 -13.18 -8.69
CA TRP A 116 -1.87 -13.53 -10.10
C TRP A 116 -0.62 -13.31 -10.96
N LEU A 117 0.12 -12.22 -10.72
CA LEU A 117 1.35 -11.92 -11.44
C LEU A 117 2.50 -12.88 -11.09
N LEU A 118 2.61 -13.26 -9.82
CA LEU A 118 3.67 -14.13 -9.30
C LEU A 118 3.41 -15.63 -9.55
N HIS A 119 2.13 -16.06 -9.51
CA HIS A 119 1.76 -17.47 -9.73
C HIS A 119 2.18 -18.01 -11.11
N GLY A 120 2.29 -17.15 -12.12
CA GLY A 120 2.82 -17.53 -13.43
C GLY A 120 4.34 -17.78 -13.48
N ARG A 121 5.06 -17.79 -12.34
CA ARG A 121 6.53 -17.95 -12.24
C ARG A 121 6.97 -18.81 -11.07
N GLU A 122 6.66 -20.09 -11.11
CA GLU A 122 7.18 -21.12 -10.18
C GLU A 122 6.86 -20.94 -8.68
N LEU A 123 6.15 -19.88 -8.29
CA LEU A 123 5.76 -19.67 -6.91
C LEU A 123 4.37 -20.27 -6.66
N SER A 124 4.25 -21.13 -5.65
CA SER A 124 2.97 -21.66 -5.21
C SER A 124 2.11 -20.56 -4.56
N LEU A 125 0.78 -20.67 -4.64
CA LEU A 125 -0.13 -19.73 -3.98
C LEU A 125 0.12 -19.62 -2.47
N GLY A 126 0.51 -20.76 -1.83
CA GLY A 126 0.85 -20.77 -0.41
C GLY A 126 2.10 -19.95 -0.10
N GLU A 127 3.13 -20.07 -0.93
CA GLU A 127 4.39 -19.32 -0.78
C GLU A 127 4.18 -17.80 -1.02
N ILE A 128 3.37 -17.46 -2.02
CA ILE A 128 2.99 -16.07 -2.29
C ILE A 128 2.23 -15.50 -1.09
N ALA A 129 1.26 -16.22 -0.55
CA ALA A 129 0.48 -15.78 0.61
C ALA A 129 1.37 -15.60 1.86
N GLU A 130 2.30 -16.52 2.14
CA GLU A 130 3.26 -16.42 3.24
C GLU A 130 4.14 -15.17 3.09
N ARG A 131 4.73 -14.94 1.91
CA ARG A 131 5.60 -13.78 1.64
C ARG A 131 4.83 -12.46 1.67
N SER A 132 3.62 -12.41 1.13
CA SER A 132 2.75 -11.24 1.22
C SER A 132 2.37 -10.92 2.67
N ALA A 133 2.12 -11.95 3.50
CA ALA A 133 1.90 -11.76 4.93
C ALA A 133 3.14 -11.21 5.63
N VAL A 134 4.35 -11.66 5.27
CA VAL A 134 5.61 -11.10 5.80
C VAL A 134 5.77 -9.64 5.40
N LEU A 135 5.52 -9.28 4.13
CA LEU A 135 5.57 -7.91 3.64
C LEU A 135 4.61 -7.00 4.45
N PHE A 136 3.38 -7.46 4.62
CA PHE A 136 2.36 -6.76 5.43
C PHE A 136 2.79 -6.61 6.89
N LEU A 137 3.33 -7.66 7.51
CA LEU A 137 3.78 -7.63 8.89
C LEU A 137 4.97 -6.68 9.10
N VAL A 138 5.96 -6.68 8.20
CA VAL A 138 7.12 -5.78 8.27
C VAL A 138 6.66 -4.32 8.18
N THR A 139 5.84 -3.98 7.19
CA THR A 139 5.34 -2.62 7.02
C THR A 139 4.46 -2.19 8.19
N THR A 140 3.58 -3.07 8.68
CA THR A 140 2.72 -2.81 9.85
C THR A 140 3.55 -2.60 11.12
N LEU A 141 4.61 -3.37 11.34
CA LEU A 141 5.46 -3.21 12.53
C LEU A 141 6.22 -1.88 12.53
N ILE A 142 6.70 -1.42 11.36
CA ILE A 142 7.35 -0.11 11.24
C ILE A 142 6.35 1.01 11.51
N ASN A 143 5.11 0.90 10.99
CA ASN A 143 4.03 1.82 11.32
C ASN A 143 3.75 1.83 12.84
N ALA A 144 3.64 0.65 13.45
CA ALA A 144 3.40 0.50 14.88
C ALA A 144 4.52 1.14 15.73
N ILE A 145 5.78 0.87 15.42
CA ILE A 145 6.93 1.48 16.10
C ILE A 145 6.89 3.01 15.97
N THR A 146 6.65 3.52 14.78
CA THR A 146 6.57 4.96 14.51
C THR A 146 5.46 5.61 15.30
N LEU A 147 4.26 5.00 15.36
CA LEU A 147 3.13 5.50 16.14
C LEU A 147 3.45 5.52 17.65
N VAL A 148 4.00 4.42 18.16
CA VAL A 148 4.36 4.31 19.58
C VAL A 148 5.40 5.37 19.97
N LEU A 149 6.45 5.51 19.17
CA LEU A 149 7.49 6.51 19.43
C LEU A 149 6.95 7.93 19.39
N ALA A 150 6.12 8.27 18.39
CA ALA A 150 5.50 9.59 18.28
C ALA A 150 4.52 9.85 19.43
N GLY A 151 3.68 8.87 19.78
CA GLY A 151 2.71 8.98 20.86
C GLY A 151 3.38 9.16 22.22
N LEU A 152 4.44 8.38 22.49
CA LEU A 152 5.23 8.53 23.72
C LEU A 152 5.95 9.88 23.78
N ALA A 153 6.62 10.29 22.69
CA ALA A 153 7.37 11.53 22.63
C ALA A 153 6.48 12.77 22.84
N LEU A 154 5.23 12.75 22.34
CA LEU A 154 4.23 13.79 22.62
C LEU A 154 3.71 13.69 24.04
N GLY A 155 3.32 12.47 24.51
CA GLY A 155 2.71 12.27 25.82
C GLY A 155 3.60 12.64 26.99
N ILE A 156 4.92 12.47 26.86
CA ILE A 156 5.91 12.89 27.88
C ILE A 156 6.48 14.30 27.64
N GLY A 157 5.97 15.03 26.62
CA GLY A 157 6.33 16.42 26.37
C GLY A 157 7.72 16.66 25.77
N ILE A 158 8.38 15.64 25.23
CA ILE A 158 9.69 15.79 24.52
C ILE A 158 9.51 16.57 23.23
N LEU A 159 8.40 16.35 22.50
CA LEU A 159 8.11 17.02 21.25
C LEU A 159 6.95 18.00 21.41
N PRO A 160 6.96 19.14 20.69
CA PRO A 160 5.89 20.13 20.75
C PRO A 160 4.58 19.54 20.19
N GLY A 161 3.48 19.74 20.95
CA GLY A 161 2.15 19.28 20.57
C GLY A 161 1.26 19.03 21.79
N PRO A 162 0.05 18.49 21.60
CA PRO A 162 -0.83 18.14 22.70
C PRO A 162 -0.23 17.00 23.53
N THR A 163 -0.29 17.16 24.84
CA THR A 163 0.21 16.17 25.82
C THR A 163 -0.94 15.37 26.45
N ASP A 164 -2.17 15.51 25.96
CA ASP A 164 -3.32 14.76 26.46
C ASP A 164 -3.08 13.25 26.33
N PRO A 165 -3.08 12.50 27.45
CA PRO A 165 -2.81 11.07 27.45
C PRO A 165 -3.81 10.25 26.60
N LEU A 166 -5.07 10.68 26.50
CA LEU A 166 -6.07 10.00 25.66
C LEU A 166 -5.75 10.11 24.17
N LEU A 167 -5.13 11.21 23.75
CA LEU A 167 -4.78 11.43 22.36
C LEU A 167 -3.41 10.84 21.99
N THR A 168 -2.51 10.71 22.93
CA THR A 168 -1.11 10.34 22.69
C THR A 168 -0.77 8.93 23.21
N LEU A 169 -1.01 8.66 24.49
CA LEU A 169 -0.62 7.41 25.12
C LEU A 169 -1.62 6.27 24.89
N LEU A 170 -2.93 6.57 24.76
CA LEU A 170 -3.92 5.52 24.52
C LEU A 170 -3.71 4.83 23.16
N PRO A 171 -3.56 5.55 22.02
CA PRO A 171 -3.25 4.89 20.74
C PRO A 171 -1.94 4.11 20.79
N ALA A 172 -0.89 4.67 21.42
CA ALA A 172 0.39 3.99 21.60
C ALA A 172 0.25 2.71 22.41
N GLY A 173 -0.48 2.75 23.53
CA GLY A 173 -0.75 1.60 24.38
C GLY A 173 -1.55 0.51 23.67
N LEU A 174 -2.59 0.88 22.94
CA LEU A 174 -3.38 -0.06 22.13
C LEU A 174 -2.53 -0.78 21.08
N VAL A 175 -1.64 -0.05 20.41
CA VAL A 175 -0.72 -0.64 19.42
C VAL A 175 0.31 -1.54 20.09
N ILE A 176 0.86 -1.17 21.24
CA ILE A 176 1.77 -2.03 22.01
C ILE A 176 1.06 -3.35 22.35
N VAL A 177 -0.16 -3.29 22.89
CA VAL A 177 -0.95 -4.48 23.23
C VAL A 177 -1.23 -5.33 21.98
N ALA A 178 -1.63 -4.71 20.87
CA ALA A 178 -1.89 -5.42 19.62
C ALA A 178 -0.64 -6.13 19.07
N VAL A 179 0.51 -5.44 19.07
CA VAL A 179 1.80 -6.03 18.66
C VAL A 179 2.23 -7.15 19.60
N ALA A 180 2.10 -6.95 20.91
CA ALA A 180 2.41 -7.99 21.90
C ALA A 180 1.52 -9.23 21.72
N ALA A 181 0.21 -9.04 21.48
CA ALA A 181 -0.72 -10.12 21.18
C ALA A 181 -0.32 -10.87 19.90
N LEU A 182 0.02 -10.13 18.84
CA LEU A 182 0.48 -10.70 17.56
C LEU A 182 1.77 -11.53 17.74
N LEU A 183 2.73 -11.03 18.50
CA LEU A 183 3.99 -11.74 18.79
C LEU A 183 3.80 -12.95 19.72
N ALA A 184 2.76 -12.94 20.54
CA ALA A 184 2.39 -14.07 21.39
C ALA A 184 1.62 -15.18 20.63
N LEU A 185 1.01 -14.83 19.49
CA LEU A 185 0.16 -15.73 18.71
C LEU A 185 0.85 -17.05 18.32
N PRO A 186 2.14 -17.11 17.89
CA PRO A 186 2.83 -18.35 17.56
C PRO A 186 2.90 -19.31 18.76
N ARG A 187 3.22 -18.80 19.94
CA ARG A 187 3.31 -19.61 21.16
C ARG A 187 1.94 -20.17 21.58
N ALA A 188 0.89 -19.34 21.44
CA ALA A 188 -0.48 -19.77 21.72
C ALA A 188 -0.95 -20.79 20.69
N SER A 189 -0.71 -20.57 19.39
CA SER A 189 -1.15 -21.47 18.32
C SER A 189 -0.43 -22.82 18.36
N GLU A 190 0.85 -22.87 18.73
CA GLU A 190 1.60 -24.12 18.93
C GLU A 190 1.02 -24.94 20.09
N ARG A 191 0.65 -24.29 21.20
CA ARG A 191 -0.02 -24.96 22.33
C ARG A 191 -1.40 -25.49 21.95
N PHE A 192 -2.20 -24.71 21.16
CA PHE A 192 -3.51 -25.15 20.68
C PHE A 192 -3.44 -26.21 19.57
N ALA A 193 -2.44 -26.14 18.68
CA ALA A 193 -2.25 -27.12 17.61
C ALA A 193 -1.82 -28.49 18.16
N MET A 194 -1.02 -28.53 19.22
CA MET A 194 -0.67 -29.77 19.94
C MET A 194 -1.89 -30.37 20.65
N ALA A 195 -2.88 -29.57 21.05
CA ALA A 195 -4.06 -30.04 21.78
C ALA A 195 -5.21 -30.51 20.86
N ARG A 196 -5.29 -30.13 19.57
CA ARG A 196 -6.49 -30.33 18.74
C ARG A 196 -6.23 -30.66 17.26
N GLY A 197 -5.25 -31.51 16.93
CA GLY A 197 -5.24 -32.28 15.70
C GLY A 197 -5.31 -31.54 14.36
N THR A 198 -5.40 -32.32 13.31
CA THR A 198 -5.36 -32.01 11.88
C THR A 198 -6.62 -31.30 11.38
N GLY A 199 -6.49 -30.07 10.82
CA GLY A 199 -7.58 -29.37 10.16
C GLY A 199 -7.15 -28.03 9.55
N ARG A 200 -8.07 -27.40 8.80
CA ARG A 200 -7.86 -26.11 8.12
C ARG A 200 -7.40 -24.99 9.10
N ARG A 201 -7.90 -25.03 10.35
CA ARG A 201 -7.50 -24.10 11.42
C ARG A 201 -6.04 -24.30 11.85
N ALA A 202 -5.58 -25.54 11.94
CA ALA A 202 -4.20 -25.85 12.27
C ALA A 202 -3.22 -25.48 11.14
N ALA A 203 -3.64 -25.59 9.88
CA ALA A 203 -2.87 -25.12 8.72
C ALA A 203 -2.72 -23.61 8.73
N LEU A 204 -3.80 -22.85 8.98
CA LEU A 204 -3.77 -21.39 9.12
C LEU A 204 -2.87 -20.95 10.29
N ALA A 205 -2.99 -21.59 11.44
CA ALA A 205 -2.16 -21.29 12.61
C ALA A 205 -0.67 -21.51 12.33
N ARG A 206 -0.31 -22.61 11.62
CA ARG A 206 1.07 -22.87 11.21
C ARG A 206 1.60 -21.84 10.22
N GLY A 207 0.80 -21.46 9.22
CA GLY A 207 1.15 -20.41 8.24
C GLY A 207 1.41 -19.07 8.93
N THR A 208 0.50 -18.63 9.81
CA THR A 208 0.67 -17.38 10.57
C THR A 208 1.93 -17.43 11.46
N SER A 209 2.16 -18.54 12.16
CA SER A 209 3.35 -18.71 13.01
C SER A 209 4.65 -18.67 12.20
N ARG A 210 4.65 -19.24 10.99
CA ARG A 210 5.78 -19.20 10.07
C ARG A 210 6.04 -17.77 9.60
N SER A 211 5.01 -17.06 9.12
CA SER A 211 5.14 -15.66 8.67
C SER A 211 5.67 -14.74 9.77
N ILE A 212 5.26 -14.92 11.03
CA ILE A 212 5.78 -14.13 12.16
C ILE A 212 7.26 -14.45 12.42
N ARG A 213 7.67 -15.72 12.36
CA ARG A 213 9.09 -16.11 12.52
C ARG A 213 9.94 -15.56 11.38
N ASP A 214 9.47 -15.63 10.16
CA ASP A 214 10.18 -15.12 8.98
C ASP A 214 10.29 -13.59 9.01
N THR A 215 9.23 -12.89 9.43
CA THR A 215 9.25 -11.44 9.69
C THR A 215 10.34 -11.08 10.69
N ARG A 216 10.41 -11.80 11.82
CA ARG A 216 11.44 -11.59 12.83
C ARG A 216 12.83 -11.87 12.29
N ALA A 217 13.00 -12.94 11.51
CA ALA A 217 14.29 -13.28 10.88
C ALA A 217 14.74 -12.20 9.89
N ILE A 218 13.82 -11.63 9.09
CA ILE A 218 14.10 -10.53 8.16
C ILE A 218 14.50 -9.27 8.93
N LEU A 219 13.78 -8.90 9.98
CA LEU A 219 14.06 -7.70 10.77
C LEU A 219 15.39 -7.77 11.54
N LEU A 220 15.82 -8.98 11.92
CA LEU A 220 17.08 -9.21 12.62
C LEU A 220 18.29 -9.39 11.67
N ARG A 221 18.06 -9.57 10.36
CA ARG A 221 19.14 -9.63 9.36
C ARG A 221 19.58 -8.21 9.01
N PRO A 222 20.88 -7.91 8.97
CA PRO A 222 21.40 -6.62 8.54
C PRO A 222 21.35 -6.52 7.01
N ASP A 223 20.15 -6.41 6.44
CA ASP A 223 19.98 -6.16 5.01
C ASP A 223 19.63 -4.68 4.79
N TRP A 224 20.42 -3.99 3.96
CA TRP A 224 20.21 -2.57 3.66
C TRP A 224 18.83 -2.29 3.03
N ARG A 225 18.19 -3.29 2.39
CA ARG A 225 16.85 -3.18 1.80
C ARG A 225 15.76 -2.94 2.84
N LEU A 226 16.03 -3.23 4.13
CA LEU A 226 15.14 -2.86 5.23
C LEU A 226 14.94 -1.34 5.33
N VAL A 227 15.92 -0.53 4.88
CA VAL A 227 15.77 0.92 4.76
C VAL A 227 14.58 1.26 3.84
N GLY A 228 14.25 0.40 2.88
CA GLY A 228 13.08 0.56 2.01
C GLY A 228 11.76 0.59 2.79
N ALA A 229 11.61 -0.22 3.82
CA ALA A 229 10.37 -0.24 4.63
C ALA A 229 10.21 1.06 5.46
N PHE A 230 11.30 1.56 6.03
CA PHE A 230 11.31 2.89 6.66
C PHE A 230 11.09 3.98 5.63
N GLY A 231 11.78 3.92 4.49
CA GLY A 231 11.63 4.90 3.40
C GLY A 231 10.21 4.96 2.87
N TYR A 232 9.55 3.83 2.65
CA TYR A 232 8.16 3.78 2.23
C TYR A 232 7.24 4.59 3.14
N LEU A 233 7.33 4.38 4.46
CA LEU A 233 6.51 5.11 5.43
C LEU A 233 6.92 6.57 5.58
N TRP A 234 8.21 6.81 5.84
CA TRP A 234 8.68 8.15 6.19
C TRP A 234 8.62 9.12 5.03
N PHE A 235 8.84 8.66 3.79
CA PHE A 235 8.63 9.51 2.62
C PHE A 235 7.15 9.80 2.37
N ASN A 236 6.22 8.89 2.68
CA ASN A 236 4.78 9.19 2.65
C ASN A 236 4.40 10.29 3.67
N ILE A 237 4.95 10.20 4.89
CA ILE A 237 4.78 11.27 5.89
C ILE A 237 5.43 12.58 5.42
N ALA A 238 6.59 12.50 4.74
CA ALA A 238 7.25 13.65 4.17
C ALA A 238 6.45 14.30 3.03
N VAL A 239 5.72 13.53 2.22
CA VAL A 239 4.74 14.08 1.25
C VAL A 239 3.70 14.92 1.97
N MET A 240 3.08 14.40 3.03
CA MET A 240 2.10 15.12 3.84
C MET A 240 2.70 16.40 4.44
N TRP A 241 3.89 16.29 5.04
CA TRP A 241 4.63 17.44 5.58
C TRP A 241 4.93 18.49 4.51
N ALA A 242 5.38 18.10 3.32
CA ALA A 242 5.65 19.04 2.23
C ALA A 242 4.37 19.74 1.73
N CYS A 243 3.24 19.02 1.69
CA CYS A 243 1.94 19.62 1.39
C CYS A 243 1.54 20.68 2.45
N PHE A 244 1.79 20.42 3.73
CA PHE A 244 1.60 21.43 4.78
C PHE A 244 2.51 22.65 4.57
N ARG A 245 3.80 22.42 4.29
CA ARG A 245 4.75 23.50 3.99
C ARG A 245 4.30 24.36 2.79
N ALA A 246 3.69 23.72 1.79
CA ALA A 246 3.16 24.41 0.61
C ALA A 246 2.03 25.38 0.95
N THR A 247 1.24 25.11 2.00
CA THR A 247 0.16 26.03 2.44
C THR A 247 0.63 27.21 3.29
N GLY A 248 1.90 27.23 3.73
CA GLY A 248 2.41 28.18 4.71
C GLY A 248 2.00 27.90 6.15
N TYR A 249 1.22 26.84 6.40
CA TYR A 249 0.82 26.39 7.74
C TYR A 249 1.34 24.96 7.97
N THR A 250 2.15 24.76 9.00
CA THR A 250 2.73 23.46 9.29
C THR A 250 2.51 23.12 10.77
N PRO A 251 1.72 22.08 11.08
CA PRO A 251 1.66 21.54 12.44
C PRO A 251 3.02 21.00 12.90
N PRO A 252 3.24 20.83 14.21
CA PRO A 252 4.41 20.14 14.73
C PRO A 252 4.58 18.75 14.07
N ILE A 253 5.81 18.36 13.78
CA ILE A 253 6.09 17.10 13.05
C ILE A 253 5.52 15.88 13.77
N ALA A 254 5.55 15.84 15.08
CA ALA A 254 4.99 14.75 15.85
C ALA A 254 3.47 14.64 15.71
N VAL A 255 2.77 15.78 15.58
CA VAL A 255 1.34 15.82 15.27
C VAL A 255 1.08 15.27 13.87
N ILE A 256 1.92 15.66 12.88
CA ILE A 256 1.80 15.14 11.51
C ILE A 256 1.97 13.61 11.51
N VAL A 257 3.01 13.11 12.18
CA VAL A 257 3.28 11.67 12.26
C VAL A 257 2.12 10.93 12.92
N LEU A 258 1.66 11.37 14.08
CA LEU A 258 0.64 10.67 14.85
C LEU A 258 -0.74 10.73 14.17
N ALA A 259 -1.16 11.92 13.71
CA ALA A 259 -2.42 12.08 12.98
C ALA A 259 -2.43 11.29 11.67
N TYR A 260 -1.30 11.26 10.95
CA TYR A 260 -1.13 10.44 9.75
C TYR A 260 -1.32 8.95 10.05
N GLN A 261 -0.64 8.45 11.07
CA GLN A 261 -0.68 7.02 11.42
C GLN A 261 -2.08 6.57 11.87
N ILE A 262 -2.75 7.37 12.70
CA ILE A 262 -4.10 7.03 13.18
C ILE A 262 -5.12 7.19 12.06
N GLY A 263 -5.00 8.25 11.24
CA GLY A 263 -5.85 8.44 10.06
C GLY A 263 -5.72 7.31 9.06
N TRP A 264 -4.49 6.80 8.85
CA TRP A 264 -4.23 5.66 7.98
C TRP A 264 -4.82 4.35 8.54
N LEU A 265 -4.88 4.19 9.86
CA LEU A 265 -5.49 3.01 10.49
C LEU A 265 -6.98 2.86 10.14
N ALA A 266 -7.69 3.97 9.87
CA ALA A 266 -9.07 3.94 9.40
C ALA A 266 -9.23 3.23 8.04
N ASN A 267 -8.16 3.19 7.21
CA ASN A 267 -8.14 2.44 5.96
C ASN A 267 -8.19 0.91 6.15
N VAL A 268 -7.81 0.42 7.31
CA VAL A 268 -7.85 -1.01 7.61
C VAL A 268 -9.29 -1.50 7.80
N LEU A 269 -10.21 -0.58 8.10
CA LEU A 269 -11.62 -0.90 8.23
C LEU A 269 -12.26 -0.99 6.83
N PRO A 270 -12.81 -2.15 6.44
CA PRO A 270 -13.44 -2.32 5.13
C PRO A 270 -14.82 -1.66 5.11
N VAL A 271 -14.85 -0.33 5.00
CA VAL A 271 -16.12 0.43 4.88
C VAL A 271 -16.37 0.70 3.39
N PRO A 272 -17.49 0.21 2.84
CA PRO A 272 -17.88 0.55 1.47
C PRO A 272 -18.03 2.07 1.32
N GLY A 273 -17.39 2.67 0.31
CA GLY A 273 -17.37 4.11 0.12
C GLY A 273 -16.30 4.84 0.93
N SER A 274 -15.22 4.16 1.29
CA SER A 274 -14.14 4.59 2.18
C SER A 274 -13.47 5.93 1.85
N VAL A 275 -13.57 6.46 0.64
CA VAL A 275 -12.93 7.74 0.26
C VAL A 275 -13.37 8.88 1.18
N GLY A 276 -14.66 9.06 1.42
CA GLY A 276 -15.16 10.11 2.30
C GLY A 276 -14.84 9.87 3.78
N VAL A 277 -14.86 8.61 4.22
CA VAL A 277 -14.50 8.21 5.60
C VAL A 277 -13.00 8.43 5.83
N LEU A 278 -12.17 8.10 4.84
CA LEU A 278 -10.73 8.30 4.90
C LEU A 278 -10.37 9.79 5.00
N GLU A 279 -10.89 10.60 4.09
CA GLU A 279 -10.69 12.05 4.10
C GLU A 279 -11.17 12.67 5.42
N GLY A 280 -12.36 12.25 5.88
CA GLY A 280 -12.92 12.68 7.16
C GLY A 280 -12.06 12.25 8.35
N SER A 281 -11.48 11.04 8.33
CA SER A 281 -10.62 10.56 9.41
C SER A 281 -9.29 11.31 9.45
N PHE A 282 -8.65 11.58 8.31
CA PHE A 282 -7.43 12.39 8.26
C PHE A 282 -7.70 13.82 8.77
N VAL A 283 -8.70 14.51 8.21
CA VAL A 283 -9.04 15.86 8.63
C VAL A 283 -9.42 15.88 10.11
N GLY A 284 -10.28 14.94 10.54
CA GLY A 284 -10.72 14.83 11.93
C GLY A 284 -9.56 14.62 12.90
N MET A 285 -8.62 13.74 12.59
CA MET A 285 -7.46 13.49 13.44
C MET A 285 -6.57 14.71 13.57
N PHE A 286 -6.25 15.39 12.47
CA PHE A 286 -5.45 16.62 12.55
C PHE A 286 -6.16 17.72 13.34
N VAL A 287 -7.48 17.90 13.18
CA VAL A 287 -8.27 18.87 13.93
C VAL A 287 -8.31 18.50 15.41
N LEU A 288 -8.44 17.23 15.74
CA LEU A 288 -8.40 16.72 17.12
C LEU A 288 -7.06 17.04 17.80
N TYR A 289 -5.96 17.04 17.03
CA TYR A 289 -4.63 17.46 17.49
C TYR A 289 -4.40 18.99 17.42
N GLY A 290 -5.46 19.78 17.24
CA GLY A 290 -5.41 21.25 17.26
C GLY A 290 -5.03 21.92 15.95
N ALA A 291 -4.97 21.19 14.83
CA ALA A 291 -4.70 21.79 13.53
C ALA A 291 -5.94 22.48 12.94
N LYS A 292 -5.72 23.52 12.11
CA LYS A 292 -6.81 24.26 11.45
C LYS A 292 -7.45 23.42 10.35
N ALA A 293 -8.78 23.27 10.37
CA ALA A 293 -9.52 22.39 9.46
C ALA A 293 -9.32 22.75 7.98
N THR A 294 -9.40 24.03 7.59
CA THR A 294 -9.30 24.45 6.17
C THR A 294 -7.95 24.08 5.52
N PRO A 295 -6.77 24.43 6.09
CA PRO A 295 -5.50 24.00 5.51
C PRO A 295 -5.33 22.48 5.56
N VAL A 296 -5.81 21.79 6.60
CA VAL A 296 -5.75 20.32 6.67
C VAL A 296 -6.55 19.68 5.54
N ALA A 297 -7.78 20.13 5.28
CA ALA A 297 -8.59 19.63 4.19
C ALA A 297 -7.92 19.87 2.82
N ALA A 298 -7.32 21.05 2.60
CA ALA A 298 -6.58 21.35 1.39
C ALA A 298 -5.36 20.42 1.22
N VAL A 299 -4.61 20.19 2.29
CA VAL A 299 -3.46 19.26 2.31
C VAL A 299 -3.91 17.83 2.03
N SER A 300 -5.01 17.37 2.65
CA SER A 300 -5.54 16.02 2.42
C SER A 300 -5.84 15.78 0.94
N VAL A 301 -6.55 16.69 0.29
CA VAL A 301 -6.88 16.59 -1.15
C VAL A 301 -5.63 16.55 -2.00
N VAL A 302 -4.66 17.44 -1.79
CA VAL A 302 -3.43 17.51 -2.60
C VAL A 302 -2.55 16.29 -2.34
N TYR A 303 -2.42 15.86 -1.09
CA TYR A 303 -1.69 14.66 -0.70
C TYR A 303 -2.25 13.42 -1.43
N HIS A 304 -3.57 13.19 -1.36
CA HIS A 304 -4.19 12.05 -2.04
C HIS A 304 -4.09 12.16 -3.56
N ALA A 305 -4.20 13.35 -4.12
CA ALA A 305 -3.97 13.55 -5.55
C ALA A 305 -2.53 13.14 -5.95
N ILE A 306 -1.51 13.61 -5.24
CA ILE A 306 -0.10 13.29 -5.53
C ILE A 306 0.15 11.79 -5.38
N THR A 307 -0.26 11.20 -4.25
CA THR A 307 -0.01 9.79 -3.96
C THR A 307 -0.73 8.87 -4.94
N LEU A 308 -1.98 9.14 -5.26
CA LEU A 308 -2.78 8.36 -6.18
C LEU A 308 -2.24 8.44 -7.62
N TRP A 309 -2.05 9.67 -8.16
CA TRP A 309 -1.68 9.84 -9.56
C TRP A 309 -0.29 9.30 -9.88
N ILE A 310 0.70 9.54 -9.03
CA ILE A 310 2.06 9.00 -9.24
C ILE A 310 2.04 7.49 -9.19
N THR A 311 1.40 6.92 -8.17
CA THR A 311 1.33 5.48 -7.98
C THR A 311 0.61 4.79 -9.13
N LEU A 312 -0.55 5.32 -9.56
CA LEU A 312 -1.30 4.79 -10.68
C LEU A 312 -0.53 4.88 -12.01
N THR A 313 0.11 6.02 -12.29
CA THR A 313 0.87 6.20 -13.53
C THR A 313 2.02 5.19 -13.62
N TRP A 314 2.82 5.07 -12.56
CA TRP A 314 3.95 4.16 -12.54
C TRP A 314 3.54 2.69 -12.53
N GLY A 315 2.50 2.35 -11.77
CA GLY A 315 1.98 0.99 -11.72
C GLY A 315 1.33 0.58 -13.04
N THR A 316 0.62 1.48 -13.71
CA THR A 316 0.05 1.20 -15.04
C THR A 316 1.15 0.97 -16.08
N ILE A 317 2.20 1.80 -16.10
CA ILE A 317 3.35 1.61 -16.97
C ILE A 317 4.03 0.26 -16.68
N ALA A 318 4.22 -0.08 -15.41
CA ALA A 318 4.80 -1.35 -15.00
C ALA A 318 3.95 -2.55 -15.44
N PHE A 319 2.64 -2.47 -15.26
CA PHE A 319 1.67 -3.49 -15.67
C PHE A 319 1.69 -3.71 -17.19
N ILE A 320 1.66 -2.63 -17.99
CA ILE A 320 1.72 -2.73 -19.46
C ILE A 320 3.03 -3.40 -19.91
N ARG A 321 4.16 -3.06 -19.29
CA ARG A 321 5.45 -3.71 -19.59
C ARG A 321 5.44 -5.18 -19.23
N LEU A 322 4.87 -5.57 -18.08
CA LEU A 322 4.72 -6.98 -17.70
C LEU A 322 3.85 -7.76 -18.69
N GLN A 323 2.75 -7.17 -19.15
CA GLN A 323 1.89 -7.80 -20.17
C GLN A 323 2.61 -7.98 -21.50
N ARG A 324 3.36 -6.97 -21.96
CA ARG A 324 4.13 -7.06 -23.21
C ARG A 324 5.21 -8.14 -23.15
N ASP A 325 5.91 -8.27 -22.02
CA ASP A 325 6.93 -9.29 -21.84
C ASP A 325 6.33 -10.71 -21.84
N ARG A 326 5.10 -10.87 -21.31
CA ARG A 326 4.35 -12.16 -21.37
C ARG A 326 3.98 -12.55 -22.80
N HIS A 327 3.59 -11.58 -23.65
CA HIS A 327 3.24 -11.85 -25.05
C HIS A 327 4.46 -12.12 -25.94
N ARG A 328 5.65 -11.64 -25.59
CA ARG A 328 6.87 -11.81 -26.40
C ARG A 328 7.56 -13.17 -26.24
N HIS A 329 7.25 -13.93 -25.17
CA HIS A 329 7.86 -15.22 -24.88
C HIS A 329 6.81 -16.32 -24.62
N PRO A 330 5.95 -16.65 -25.63
CA PRO A 330 4.93 -17.69 -25.48
C PRO A 330 5.56 -19.10 -25.28
N GLU A 331 6.76 -19.34 -25.86
CA GLU A 331 7.48 -20.62 -25.75
C GLU A 331 7.90 -20.95 -24.32
N ARG A 332 8.26 -19.95 -23.51
CA ARG A 332 8.56 -20.14 -22.09
C ARG A 332 7.35 -20.55 -21.27
N ARG A 333 6.15 -20.14 -21.71
CA ARG A 333 4.89 -20.49 -21.07
C ARG A 333 4.53 -21.96 -21.34
N ALA A 334 4.64 -22.43 -22.59
CA ALA A 334 4.38 -23.81 -22.96
C ALA A 334 5.33 -24.79 -22.23
N ALA A 335 6.61 -24.46 -22.13
CA ALA A 335 7.59 -25.26 -21.40
C ALA A 335 7.33 -25.33 -19.88
N HIS A 336 6.70 -24.30 -19.30
CA HIS A 336 6.34 -24.30 -17.88
C HIS A 336 5.02 -25.05 -17.61
N GLU A 337 4.04 -24.95 -18.51
CA GLU A 337 2.78 -25.70 -18.44
C GLU A 337 3.04 -27.20 -18.56
N ASP A 338 3.88 -27.63 -19.51
CA ASP A 338 4.32 -29.02 -19.66
C ASP A 338 5.09 -29.56 -18.44
N SER A 339 5.94 -28.73 -17.83
CA SER A 339 6.68 -29.10 -16.61
C SER A 339 5.78 -29.25 -15.39
N ALA A 340 4.73 -28.44 -15.29
CA ALA A 340 3.75 -28.49 -14.21
C ALA A 340 2.82 -29.70 -14.34
N GLU A 341 2.35 -30.02 -15.54
CA GLU A 341 1.55 -31.23 -15.83
C GLU A 341 2.34 -32.52 -15.61
N SER A 342 3.62 -32.56 -16.00
CA SER A 342 4.48 -33.71 -15.75
C SER A 342 4.71 -33.98 -14.26
N ARG A 343 4.73 -32.95 -13.41
CA ARG A 343 4.85 -33.11 -11.95
C ARG A 343 3.53 -33.49 -11.28
N ALA A 344 2.39 -33.08 -11.85
CA ALA A 344 1.05 -33.43 -11.32
C ALA A 344 0.60 -34.84 -11.71
N GLY A 345 1.07 -35.36 -12.85
CA GLY A 345 0.77 -36.72 -13.33
C GLY A 345 1.66 -37.83 -12.75
N GLY A 346 2.69 -37.48 -11.97
CA GLY A 346 3.65 -38.43 -11.36
C GLY A 346 3.39 -38.76 -9.87
N GLN A 347 2.26 -38.33 -9.30
CA GLN A 347 1.76 -38.66 -7.95
C GLN A 347 0.50 -39.52 -8.08
#